data_133a778cc1c5f96df93f4a3c4afa542d
#
_entry.id   133a778cc1c5f96df93f4a3c4afa542d
#
_cell.length_a   1.000
_cell.length_b   1.000
_cell.length_c   1.000
_cell.angle_alpha   90.00
_cell.angle_beta   90.00
_cell.angle_gamma   90.00
#
_symmetry.space_group_name_H-M   'P 1'
#
loop_
_entity.id
_entity.type
_entity.pdbx_description
1 polymer ?
#
loop_
_entity_poly.entity_id
_entity_poly.type
_entity_poly.pdbx_seq_one_letter_code
_entity_poly.pdbx_strand_id
1 'polypeptide(L)'
;GEQTNPDPEEKPGQTLPETIKILAIGNSFSADAVEQELYGLFEAAGQKVIIGNLYIGGCPLEKHAANAASDAAAYSYRKISGGTMTKTPDTKMSQALADEDWTFISVQEGAGYHGYYNTTYKNTTHSMEPALTSLIKVIRSKCKNAKLVYHAPWAAKAGYTGKKFSFYDFDQSVMYNMICTATQEVLKAHPEFSLFMNSMDAVQNARTPYIGDNMTRDGWHLNYTTGRYTVGCLWYEKIMGKSVVGNSYRPAGMSETTAKVCQTAAHEACEHPYAITDLSYEACRRRQRRC
;
A
#
# COMPACT_ATOMS: atom_id res chain seq x y z
N GLY A 1 -40.20 -26.98 4.01
CA GLY A 1 -38.83 -27.20 3.66
C GLY A 1 -38.10 -25.88 3.68
N GLU A 2 -37.30 -25.62 4.73
CA GLU A 2 -36.40 -24.47 4.79
C GLU A 2 -35.24 -24.70 3.83
N GLN A 3 -35.10 -23.81 2.85
CA GLN A 3 -33.90 -23.73 2.02
C GLN A 3 -32.79 -23.06 2.84
N THR A 4 -31.86 -23.85 3.33
CA THR A 4 -30.59 -23.35 3.84
C THR A 4 -29.76 -22.88 2.64
N ASN A 5 -29.49 -21.57 2.55
CA ASN A 5 -28.48 -21.04 1.66
C ASN A 5 -27.12 -21.65 2.04
N PRO A 6 -26.36 -22.17 1.08
CA PRO A 6 -25.00 -22.60 1.37
C PRO A 6 -24.16 -21.37 1.78
N ASP A 7 -23.38 -21.54 2.84
CA ASP A 7 -22.34 -20.59 3.22
C ASP A 7 -21.44 -20.28 2.02
N PRO A 8 -20.96 -19.04 1.88
CA PRO A 8 -20.03 -18.71 0.81
C PRO A 8 -18.78 -19.59 0.95
N GLU A 9 -18.47 -20.34 -0.10
CA GLU A 9 -17.28 -21.18 -0.18
C GLU A 9 -16.05 -20.35 0.24
N GLU A 10 -15.42 -20.72 1.33
CA GLU A 10 -14.08 -20.25 1.69
C GLU A 10 -13.16 -20.53 0.49
N LYS A 11 -12.67 -19.48 -0.16
CA LYS A 11 -11.55 -19.60 -1.10
C LYS A 11 -10.44 -20.36 -0.39
N PRO A 12 -9.79 -21.36 -1.00
CA PRO A 12 -8.78 -22.15 -0.35
C PRO A 12 -7.75 -21.20 0.27
N GLY A 13 -7.79 -21.11 1.59
CA GLY A 13 -7.03 -20.15 2.37
C GLY A 13 -5.54 -20.36 2.13
N GLN A 14 -4.88 -19.29 1.73
CA GLN A 14 -3.43 -19.24 1.76
C GLN A 14 -3.00 -19.51 3.20
N THR A 15 -2.28 -20.62 3.45
CA THR A 15 -1.76 -20.93 4.77
C THR A 15 -0.72 -19.88 5.14
N LEU A 16 -1.07 -18.98 6.07
CA LEU A 16 -0.15 -17.98 6.59
C LEU A 16 0.72 -18.58 7.69
N PRO A 17 2.01 -18.19 7.79
CA PRO A 17 2.87 -18.62 8.87
C PRO A 17 2.41 -18.04 10.22
N GLU A 18 2.88 -18.64 11.33
CA GLU A 18 2.60 -18.12 12.68
C GLU A 18 3.01 -16.65 12.83
N THR A 19 4.18 -16.29 12.31
CA THR A 19 4.63 -14.91 12.22
C THR A 19 4.72 -14.50 10.75
N ILE A 20 3.90 -13.55 10.35
CA ILE A 20 3.98 -12.95 9.01
C ILE A 20 5.12 -11.95 9.00
N LYS A 21 5.99 -12.01 8.00
CA LYS A 21 7.15 -11.14 7.86
C LYS A 21 7.06 -10.38 6.53
N ILE A 22 6.96 -9.06 6.63
CA ILE A 22 6.74 -8.16 5.50
C ILE A 22 7.94 -7.24 5.36
N LEU A 23 8.55 -7.19 4.17
CA LEU A 23 9.57 -6.20 3.83
C LEU A 23 9.05 -5.30 2.72
N ALA A 24 8.99 -4.00 2.98
CA ALA A 24 8.71 -3.00 1.95
C ALA A 24 10.03 -2.42 1.42
N ILE A 25 10.16 -2.37 0.10
CA ILE A 25 11.26 -1.69 -0.59
C ILE A 25 10.65 -0.53 -1.38
N GLY A 26 10.87 0.68 -0.89
CA GLY A 26 10.23 1.87 -1.46
C GLY A 26 10.83 3.16 -0.91
N ASN A 27 9.95 4.05 -0.50
CA ASN A 27 10.29 5.40 -0.05
C ASN A 27 9.32 5.84 1.05
N SER A 28 9.08 7.15 1.19
CA SER A 28 8.13 7.70 2.16
C SER A 28 6.69 7.18 1.98
N PHE A 29 6.30 6.79 0.79
CA PHE A 29 4.96 6.23 0.55
C PHE A 29 4.82 4.82 1.13
N SER A 30 5.86 4.00 1.04
CA SER A 30 5.88 2.73 1.76
C SER A 30 5.94 2.94 3.28
N ALA A 31 6.67 3.94 3.76
CA ALA A 31 6.66 4.31 5.18
C ALA A 31 5.26 4.68 5.66
N ASP A 32 4.53 5.49 4.89
CA ASP A 32 3.15 5.85 5.20
C ASP A 32 2.23 4.61 5.28
N ALA A 33 2.47 3.60 4.43
CA ALA A 33 1.66 2.40 4.39
C ALA A 33 1.92 1.44 5.56
N VAL A 34 3.19 1.24 5.96
CA VAL A 34 3.56 0.10 6.80
C VAL A 34 4.11 0.47 8.18
N GLU A 35 4.58 1.70 8.40
CA GLU A 35 5.36 2.01 9.59
C GLU A 35 4.55 2.35 10.85
N GLN A 36 3.32 2.79 10.74
CA GLN A 36 2.58 3.31 11.89
C GLN A 36 1.38 2.45 12.29
N GLU A 37 0.47 2.16 11.37
CA GLU A 37 -0.85 1.61 11.70
C GLU A 37 -0.97 0.11 11.43
N LEU A 38 -0.18 -0.42 10.50
CA LEU A 38 -0.31 -1.80 10.06
C LEU A 38 -0.07 -2.81 11.18
N TYR A 39 0.94 -2.59 12.02
CA TYR A 39 1.25 -3.45 13.15
C TYR A 39 0.06 -3.61 14.11
N GLY A 40 -0.60 -2.50 14.47
CA GLY A 40 -1.74 -2.51 15.38
C GLY A 40 -2.93 -3.30 14.86
N LEU A 41 -3.15 -3.29 13.54
CA LEU A 41 -4.21 -4.10 12.91
C LEU A 41 -3.95 -5.60 13.03
N PHE A 42 -2.71 -6.03 12.82
CA PHE A 42 -2.33 -7.44 13.02
C PHE A 42 -2.39 -7.84 14.49
N GLU A 43 -1.89 -7.01 15.38
CA GLU A 43 -1.92 -7.27 16.82
C GLU A 43 -3.35 -7.43 17.34
N ALA A 44 -4.27 -6.55 16.94
CA ALA A 44 -5.68 -6.63 17.32
C ALA A 44 -6.37 -7.90 16.80
N ALA A 45 -5.89 -8.47 15.71
CA ALA A 45 -6.37 -9.74 15.16
C ALA A 45 -5.67 -10.97 15.78
N GLY A 46 -4.76 -10.80 16.73
CA GLY A 46 -3.99 -11.88 17.32
C GLY A 46 -2.93 -12.47 16.38
N GLN A 47 -2.58 -11.78 15.30
CA GLN A 47 -1.60 -12.23 14.31
C GLN A 47 -0.22 -11.63 14.61
N LYS A 48 0.78 -12.47 14.81
CA LYS A 48 2.17 -12.04 14.95
C LYS A 48 2.70 -11.53 13.61
N VAL A 49 3.41 -10.41 13.64
CA VAL A 49 3.96 -9.78 12.44
C VAL A 49 5.31 -9.13 12.74
N ILE A 50 6.21 -9.20 11.77
CA ILE A 50 7.43 -8.40 11.69
C ILE A 50 7.34 -7.57 10.41
N ILE A 51 7.57 -6.27 10.52
CA ILE A 51 7.48 -5.34 9.40
C ILE A 51 8.82 -4.66 9.23
N GLY A 52 9.45 -4.84 8.07
CA GLY A 52 10.65 -4.12 7.65
C GLY A 52 10.32 -3.11 6.56
N ASN A 53 10.98 -1.96 6.61
CA ASN A 53 10.95 -0.97 5.54
C ASN A 53 12.38 -0.58 5.16
N LEU A 54 12.78 -0.91 3.95
CA LEU A 54 14.06 -0.57 3.37
C LEU A 54 13.93 0.80 2.69
N TYR A 55 14.26 1.85 3.42
CA TYR A 55 13.84 3.21 3.14
C TYR A 55 14.97 4.10 2.60
N ILE A 56 14.65 4.81 1.52
CA ILE A 56 15.33 6.03 1.07
C ILE A 56 14.23 7.01 0.63
N GLY A 57 14.27 8.26 1.12
CA GLY A 57 13.29 9.29 0.74
C GLY A 57 13.23 9.52 -0.77
N GLY A 58 12.02 9.48 -1.35
CA GLY A 58 11.77 9.73 -2.77
C GLY A 58 12.38 8.71 -3.75
N CYS A 59 12.94 7.61 -3.28
CA CYS A 59 13.71 6.66 -4.08
C CYS A 59 12.89 6.00 -5.18
N PRO A 60 13.27 6.15 -6.47
CA PRO A 60 12.63 5.45 -7.57
C PRO A 60 13.19 4.03 -7.75
N LEU A 61 12.47 3.19 -8.51
CA LEU A 61 12.89 1.83 -8.84
C LEU A 61 14.28 1.77 -9.49
N GLU A 62 14.60 2.72 -10.33
CA GLU A 62 15.93 2.79 -10.98
C GLU A 62 17.07 2.87 -9.94
N LYS A 63 16.89 3.67 -8.89
CA LYS A 63 17.88 3.77 -7.81
C LYS A 63 17.90 2.50 -6.95
N HIS A 64 16.76 1.89 -6.67
CA HIS A 64 16.72 0.61 -5.98
C HIS A 64 17.46 -0.49 -6.77
N ALA A 65 17.24 -0.55 -8.08
CA ALA A 65 17.95 -1.51 -8.94
C ALA A 65 19.47 -1.26 -8.96
N ALA A 66 19.89 0.00 -9.03
CA ALA A 66 21.31 0.37 -8.96
C ALA A 66 21.94 0.01 -7.60
N ASN A 67 21.23 0.29 -6.51
CA ASN A 67 21.68 -0.07 -5.16
C ASN A 67 21.75 -1.60 -4.98
N ALA A 68 20.82 -2.34 -5.56
CA ALA A 68 20.87 -3.81 -5.54
C ALA A 68 22.07 -4.36 -6.31
N ALA A 69 22.39 -3.78 -7.47
CA ALA A 69 23.52 -4.21 -8.30
C ALA A 69 24.88 -3.95 -7.65
N SER A 70 25.03 -2.80 -7.00
CA SER A 70 26.28 -2.41 -6.30
C SER A 70 26.33 -2.85 -4.83
N ASP A 71 25.22 -3.36 -4.31
CA ASP A 71 25.01 -3.65 -2.89
C ASP A 71 25.40 -2.46 -1.98
N ALA A 72 24.95 -1.26 -2.36
CA ALA A 72 25.27 -0.03 -1.67
C ALA A 72 24.66 0.03 -0.26
N ALA A 73 25.46 0.47 0.71
CA ALA A 73 25.01 0.73 2.09
C ALA A 73 24.22 2.06 2.17
N ALA A 74 23.08 2.13 1.47
CA ALA A 74 22.37 3.38 1.19
C ALA A 74 21.05 3.53 1.95
N TYR A 75 20.62 2.51 2.67
CA TYR A 75 19.26 2.46 3.23
C TYR A 75 19.24 2.77 4.72
N SER A 76 18.16 3.42 5.16
CA SER A 76 17.68 3.33 6.53
C SER A 76 16.76 2.10 6.61
N TYR A 77 17.20 1.08 7.33
CA TYR A 77 16.41 -0.13 7.54
C TYR A 77 15.58 0.02 8.81
N ARG A 78 14.27 0.16 8.65
CA ARG A 78 13.32 0.40 9.73
C ARG A 78 12.52 -0.88 9.96
N LYS A 79 12.67 -1.46 11.15
CA LYS A 79 12.07 -2.77 11.47
C LYS A 79 11.22 -2.66 12.72
N ILE A 80 9.97 -3.11 12.61
CA ILE A 80 9.02 -3.23 13.72
C ILE A 80 8.96 -4.70 14.13
N SER A 81 9.35 -4.98 15.37
CA SER A 81 9.29 -6.29 15.98
C SER A 81 8.84 -6.14 17.42
N GLY A 82 7.84 -6.91 17.85
CA GLY A 82 7.26 -6.78 19.19
C GLY A 82 6.67 -5.40 19.48
N GLY A 83 6.20 -4.70 18.45
CA GLY A 83 5.62 -3.35 18.57
C GLY A 83 6.64 -2.21 18.66
N THR A 84 7.93 -2.50 18.61
CA THR A 84 9.00 -1.49 18.70
C THR A 84 9.72 -1.38 17.37
N MET A 85 9.87 -0.12 16.89
CA MET A 85 10.64 0.17 15.69
C MET A 85 12.10 0.42 16.03
N THR A 86 12.99 -0.25 15.31
CA THR A 86 14.43 0.06 15.27
C THR A 86 14.79 0.63 13.90
N LYS A 87 15.75 1.56 13.86
CA LYS A 87 16.28 2.16 12.64
C LYS A 87 17.77 1.89 12.55
N THR A 88 18.18 1.18 11.52
CA THR A 88 19.59 0.89 11.25
C THR A 88 20.02 1.67 10.00
N PRO A 89 20.93 2.65 10.14
CA PRO A 89 21.45 3.41 9.00
C PRO A 89 22.41 2.56 8.18
N ASP A 90 22.78 3.06 7.02
CA ASP A 90 23.83 2.51 6.16
C ASP A 90 23.69 1.00 5.91
N THR A 91 22.43 0.56 5.70
CA THR A 91 22.10 -0.85 5.48
C THR A 91 22.10 -1.16 3.99
N LYS A 92 22.68 -2.30 3.63
CA LYS A 92 22.64 -2.86 2.28
C LYS A 92 21.33 -3.61 2.04
N MET A 93 20.87 -3.65 0.80
CA MET A 93 19.70 -4.46 0.44
C MET A 93 19.93 -5.94 0.77
N SER A 94 21.12 -6.49 0.50
CA SER A 94 21.45 -7.88 0.83
C SER A 94 21.29 -8.20 2.32
N GLN A 95 21.63 -7.27 3.19
CA GLN A 95 21.48 -7.42 4.65
C GLN A 95 20.01 -7.48 5.05
N ALA A 96 19.17 -6.60 4.52
CA ALA A 96 17.74 -6.59 4.82
C ALA A 96 17.05 -7.84 4.25
N LEU A 97 17.37 -8.24 3.03
CA LEU A 97 16.82 -9.46 2.41
C LEU A 97 17.18 -10.75 3.18
N ALA A 98 18.37 -10.78 3.81
CA ALA A 98 18.84 -11.92 4.59
C ALA A 98 18.41 -11.89 6.06
N ASP A 99 17.87 -10.77 6.56
CA ASP A 99 17.59 -10.58 7.98
C ASP A 99 16.46 -11.48 8.49
N GLU A 100 15.48 -11.74 7.66
CA GLU A 100 14.33 -12.58 7.99
C GLU A 100 13.99 -13.52 6.82
N ASP A 101 13.26 -14.57 7.12
CA ASP A 101 12.58 -15.39 6.11
C ASP A 101 11.26 -14.69 5.72
N TRP A 102 11.37 -13.71 4.82
CA TRP A 102 10.27 -12.82 4.46
C TRP A 102 9.11 -13.58 3.82
N THR A 103 7.90 -13.38 4.34
CA THR A 103 6.67 -13.92 3.76
C THR A 103 6.25 -13.10 2.53
N PHE A 104 6.34 -11.78 2.62
CA PHE A 104 6.00 -10.83 1.57
C PHE A 104 7.11 -9.79 1.40
N ILE A 105 7.42 -9.48 0.15
CA ILE A 105 8.34 -8.38 -0.18
C ILE A 105 7.64 -7.50 -1.20
N SER A 106 7.45 -6.22 -0.86
CA SER A 106 6.85 -5.25 -1.77
C SER A 106 7.90 -4.37 -2.44
N VAL A 107 7.60 -3.98 -3.66
CA VAL A 107 8.34 -2.96 -4.41
C VAL A 107 7.38 -1.84 -4.82
N GLN A 108 7.91 -0.61 -4.93
CA GLN A 108 7.13 0.59 -5.21
C GLN A 108 7.96 1.60 -6.00
N GLU A 109 7.37 2.17 -7.04
CA GLU A 109 7.97 3.28 -7.78
C GLU A 109 7.93 4.57 -6.96
N GLY A 110 8.90 5.43 -7.18
CA GLY A 110 9.03 6.71 -6.50
C GLY A 110 9.16 7.90 -7.43
N ALA A 111 9.61 9.01 -6.86
CA ALA A 111 9.85 10.27 -7.58
C ALA A 111 8.63 10.84 -8.33
N GLY A 112 7.42 10.42 -7.96
CA GLY A 112 6.19 10.84 -8.61
C GLY A 112 5.78 10.01 -9.83
N TYR A 113 6.56 9.01 -10.22
CA TYR A 113 6.35 8.23 -11.45
C TYR A 113 5.49 6.96 -11.27
N HIS A 114 4.79 6.79 -10.17
CA HIS A 114 3.98 5.59 -9.93
C HIS A 114 2.76 5.46 -10.86
N GLY A 115 2.41 6.48 -11.63
CA GLY A 115 1.45 6.43 -12.73
C GLY A 115 2.07 6.20 -14.12
N TYR A 116 3.37 5.87 -14.21
CA TYR A 116 4.10 5.68 -15.46
C TYR A 116 4.82 4.34 -15.45
N TYR A 117 4.31 3.36 -16.17
CA TYR A 117 5.03 2.10 -16.33
C TYR A 117 6.03 2.16 -17.49
N ASN A 118 5.55 2.32 -18.71
CA ASN A 118 6.31 2.61 -19.92
C ASN A 118 5.46 3.59 -20.72
N THR A 119 5.46 4.84 -20.28
CA THR A 119 4.40 5.78 -20.58
C THR A 119 4.97 7.14 -20.99
N THR A 120 4.35 7.72 -22.01
CA THR A 120 4.49 9.12 -22.36
C THR A 120 3.14 9.81 -22.19
N TYR A 121 3.11 10.85 -21.38
CA TYR A 121 1.96 11.71 -21.22
C TYR A 121 2.40 13.15 -21.37
N LYS A 122 1.86 13.85 -22.40
CA LYS A 122 2.30 15.18 -22.79
C LYS A 122 3.84 15.24 -22.93
N ASN A 123 4.52 16.06 -22.16
CA ASN A 123 5.96 16.29 -22.24
C ASN A 123 6.77 15.40 -21.28
N THR A 124 6.14 14.44 -20.61
CA THR A 124 6.80 13.57 -19.64
C THR A 124 6.82 12.13 -20.15
N THR A 125 8.00 11.54 -20.19
CA THR A 125 8.20 10.13 -20.51
C THR A 125 8.95 9.46 -19.38
N HIS A 126 8.47 8.29 -18.95
CA HIS A 126 9.17 7.48 -17.96
C HIS A 126 8.89 6.00 -18.19
N SER A 127 9.87 5.15 -17.82
CA SER A 127 9.74 3.71 -17.79
C SER A 127 10.22 3.15 -16.46
N MET A 128 9.48 2.23 -15.89
CA MET A 128 9.91 1.42 -14.74
C MET A 128 10.92 0.34 -15.15
N GLU A 129 11.09 0.08 -16.45
CA GLU A 129 11.99 -0.94 -16.98
C GLU A 129 13.28 -0.34 -17.54
N PRO A 130 14.40 -1.08 -17.48
CA PRO A 130 14.55 -2.46 -16.96
C PRO A 130 14.71 -2.57 -15.43
N ALA A 131 14.60 -1.48 -14.71
CA ALA A 131 14.85 -1.43 -13.25
C ALA A 131 13.99 -2.43 -12.48
N LEU A 132 12.68 -2.47 -12.78
CA LEU A 132 11.74 -3.37 -12.09
C LEU A 132 12.11 -4.83 -12.31
N THR A 133 12.37 -5.24 -13.53
CA THR A 133 12.82 -6.60 -13.87
C THR A 133 14.12 -6.96 -13.14
N SER A 134 15.11 -6.06 -13.14
CA SER A 134 16.38 -6.25 -12.46
C SER A 134 16.24 -6.40 -10.95
N LEU A 135 15.40 -5.57 -10.34
CA LEU A 135 15.15 -5.61 -8.89
C LEU A 135 14.45 -6.92 -8.48
N ILE A 136 13.42 -7.34 -9.21
CA ILE A 136 12.73 -8.61 -8.98
C ILE A 136 13.71 -9.79 -9.04
N LYS A 137 14.62 -9.79 -9.98
CA LYS A 137 15.65 -10.81 -10.12
C LYS A 137 16.54 -10.91 -8.88
N VAL A 138 17.01 -9.78 -8.35
CA VAL A 138 17.82 -9.75 -7.13
C VAL A 138 17.02 -10.27 -5.94
N ILE A 139 15.79 -9.82 -5.76
CA ILE A 139 14.91 -10.27 -4.67
C ILE A 139 14.72 -11.80 -4.76
N ARG A 140 14.39 -12.33 -5.93
CA ARG A 140 14.20 -13.78 -6.12
C ARG A 140 15.46 -14.60 -5.89
N SER A 141 16.62 -14.07 -6.22
CA SER A 141 17.90 -14.75 -5.98
C SER A 141 18.22 -14.94 -4.49
N LYS A 142 17.72 -14.03 -3.65
CA LYS A 142 17.96 -14.02 -2.19
C LYS A 142 16.79 -14.59 -1.40
N CYS A 143 15.56 -14.39 -1.84
CA CYS A 143 14.32 -14.73 -1.14
C CYS A 143 13.39 -15.53 -2.06
N LYS A 144 13.73 -16.81 -2.26
CA LYS A 144 13.04 -17.69 -3.21
C LYS A 144 11.57 -17.95 -2.85
N ASN A 145 11.26 -17.97 -1.56
CA ASN A 145 9.93 -18.32 -1.04
C ASN A 145 9.06 -17.13 -0.72
N ALA A 146 9.61 -15.91 -0.73
CA ALA A 146 8.82 -14.72 -0.48
C ALA A 146 7.81 -14.47 -1.61
N LYS A 147 6.60 -14.06 -1.24
CA LYS A 147 5.60 -13.61 -2.20
C LYS A 147 5.87 -12.16 -2.57
N LEU A 148 5.95 -11.90 -3.88
CA LEU A 148 6.16 -10.55 -4.38
C LEU A 148 4.86 -9.75 -4.35
N VAL A 149 4.96 -8.51 -3.94
CA VAL A 149 3.85 -7.56 -3.82
C VAL A 149 4.21 -6.28 -4.59
N TYR A 150 3.32 -5.82 -5.46
CA TYR A 150 3.43 -4.51 -6.08
C TYR A 150 2.61 -3.48 -5.29
N HIS A 151 3.24 -2.40 -4.84
CA HIS A 151 2.55 -1.30 -4.16
C HIS A 151 2.29 -0.16 -5.14
N ALA A 152 1.01 0.13 -5.39
CA ALA A 152 0.55 1.26 -6.18
C ALA A 152 0.02 2.37 -5.24
N PRO A 153 0.79 3.45 -5.04
CA PRO A 153 0.40 4.56 -4.19
C PRO A 153 -0.76 5.39 -4.76
N TRP A 154 -1.14 6.39 -4.04
CA TRP A 154 -2.30 7.26 -4.24
C TRP A 154 -2.01 8.49 -5.09
N ALA A 155 -3.07 9.16 -5.54
CA ALA A 155 -3.01 10.44 -6.19
C ALA A 155 -2.88 11.59 -5.18
N ALA A 156 -2.23 12.67 -5.60
CA ALA A 156 -2.11 13.90 -4.84
C ALA A 156 -3.48 14.52 -4.51
N LYS A 157 -3.51 15.34 -3.46
CA LYS A 157 -4.65 16.18 -3.15
C LYS A 157 -4.94 17.15 -4.30
N ALA A 158 -6.21 17.36 -4.60
CA ALA A 158 -6.62 18.39 -5.56
C ALA A 158 -6.08 19.77 -5.10
N GLY A 159 -5.49 20.52 -6.03
CA GLY A 159 -4.87 21.81 -5.73
C GLY A 159 -3.44 21.74 -5.17
N TYR A 160 -2.86 20.56 -5.02
CA TYR A 160 -1.44 20.44 -4.67
C TYR A 160 -0.56 21.05 -5.76
N THR A 161 0.45 21.84 -5.36
CA THR A 161 1.30 22.60 -6.31
C THR A 161 2.71 22.03 -6.46
N GLY A 162 3.01 20.88 -5.83
CA GLY A 162 4.32 20.24 -5.92
C GLY A 162 4.67 19.83 -7.34
N LYS A 163 5.96 20.04 -7.73
CA LYS A 163 6.44 19.85 -9.10
C LYS A 163 6.11 18.46 -9.70
N LYS A 164 6.15 17.40 -8.91
CA LYS A 164 5.87 16.03 -9.39
C LYS A 164 4.42 15.84 -9.80
N PHE A 165 3.50 16.65 -9.28
CA PHE A 165 2.10 16.62 -9.70
C PHE A 165 1.89 17.20 -11.10
N SER A 166 2.83 17.99 -11.60
CA SER A 166 2.81 18.47 -12.98
C SER A 166 2.91 17.34 -14.01
N PHE A 167 3.46 16.17 -13.64
CA PHE A 167 3.49 14.97 -14.48
C PHE A 167 2.08 14.48 -14.85
N TYR A 168 1.07 14.92 -14.13
CA TYR A 168 -0.33 14.59 -14.27
C TYR A 168 -1.20 15.84 -14.52
N ASP A 169 -0.65 16.91 -15.04
CA ASP A 169 -1.32 18.20 -15.24
C ASP A 169 -1.93 18.83 -13.99
N PHE A 170 -1.40 18.53 -12.82
CA PHE A 170 -2.00 18.93 -11.53
C PHE A 170 -3.45 18.49 -11.37
N ASP A 171 -3.84 17.37 -12.01
CA ASP A 171 -5.19 16.83 -11.99
C ASP A 171 -5.22 15.49 -11.24
N GLN A 172 -5.97 15.45 -10.13
CA GLN A 172 -6.08 14.26 -9.28
C GLN A 172 -6.69 13.08 -10.03
N SER A 173 -7.70 13.32 -10.87
CA SER A 173 -8.38 12.27 -11.65
C SER A 173 -7.46 11.69 -12.72
N VAL A 174 -6.69 12.53 -13.39
CA VAL A 174 -5.67 12.10 -14.37
C VAL A 174 -4.63 11.22 -13.66
N MET A 175 -4.11 11.68 -12.52
CA MET A 175 -3.12 10.92 -11.75
C MET A 175 -3.68 9.57 -11.30
N TYR A 176 -4.88 9.54 -10.73
CA TYR A 176 -5.55 8.31 -10.33
C TYR A 176 -5.69 7.32 -11.50
N ASN A 177 -6.21 7.76 -12.63
CA ASN A 177 -6.41 6.91 -13.80
C ASN A 177 -5.09 6.39 -14.36
N MET A 178 -4.04 7.20 -14.38
CA MET A 178 -2.71 6.78 -14.81
C MET A 178 -2.09 5.76 -13.86
N ILE A 179 -2.31 5.89 -12.55
CA ILE A 179 -1.87 4.89 -11.57
C ILE A 179 -2.59 3.55 -11.79
N CYS A 180 -3.89 3.56 -12.04
CA CYS A 180 -4.66 2.35 -12.37
C CYS A 180 -4.10 1.66 -13.61
N THR A 181 -3.87 2.40 -14.69
CA THR A 181 -3.31 1.88 -15.94
C THR A 181 -1.91 1.32 -15.74
N ALA A 182 -1.03 2.06 -15.09
CA ALA A 182 0.35 1.63 -14.82
C ALA A 182 0.37 0.35 -13.97
N THR A 183 -0.49 0.25 -12.97
CA THR A 183 -0.60 -0.96 -12.12
C THR A 183 -0.99 -2.18 -12.95
N GLN A 184 -1.98 -2.05 -13.83
CA GLN A 184 -2.41 -3.15 -14.72
C GLN A 184 -1.29 -3.56 -15.68
N GLU A 185 -0.54 -2.60 -16.21
CA GLU A 185 0.60 -2.86 -17.09
C GLU A 185 1.73 -3.59 -16.35
N VAL A 186 2.05 -3.18 -15.12
CA VAL A 186 3.04 -3.86 -14.26
C VAL A 186 2.63 -5.31 -14.03
N LEU A 187 1.39 -5.55 -13.61
CA LEU A 187 0.92 -6.90 -13.29
C LEU A 187 0.85 -7.81 -14.52
N LYS A 188 0.57 -7.24 -15.69
CA LYS A 188 0.61 -7.98 -16.97
C LYS A 188 2.04 -8.35 -17.34
N ALA A 189 2.99 -7.44 -17.16
CA ALA A 189 4.40 -7.69 -17.50
C ALA A 189 5.10 -8.62 -16.49
N HIS A 190 4.62 -8.62 -15.23
CA HIS A 190 5.22 -9.37 -14.12
C HIS A 190 4.16 -10.22 -13.41
N PRO A 191 3.72 -11.35 -14.01
CA PRO A 191 2.72 -12.23 -13.42
C PRO A 191 3.18 -12.93 -12.13
N GLU A 192 4.45 -12.84 -11.78
CA GLU A 192 4.99 -13.33 -10.51
C GLU A 192 4.57 -12.54 -9.29
N PHE A 193 4.00 -11.34 -9.44
CA PHE A 193 3.38 -10.64 -8.32
C PHE A 193 2.15 -11.41 -7.81
N SER A 194 2.21 -11.85 -6.56
CA SER A 194 1.11 -12.58 -5.91
C SER A 194 -0.01 -11.67 -5.43
N LEU A 195 0.35 -10.44 -5.04
CA LEU A 195 -0.55 -9.40 -4.54
C LEU A 195 -0.15 -8.05 -5.13
N PHE A 196 -1.12 -7.16 -5.19
CA PHE A 196 -0.87 -5.74 -5.39
C PHE A 196 -1.66 -4.91 -4.37
N MET A 197 -1.02 -3.87 -3.84
CA MET A 197 -1.63 -2.95 -2.89
C MET A 197 -2.12 -1.73 -3.65
N ASN A 198 -3.40 -1.72 -3.99
CA ASN A 198 -4.05 -0.63 -4.70
C ASN A 198 -4.45 0.51 -3.75
N SER A 199 -3.44 1.11 -3.14
CA SER A 199 -3.64 2.22 -2.21
C SER A 199 -4.36 3.41 -2.85
N MET A 200 -4.19 3.60 -4.18
CA MET A 200 -4.91 4.63 -4.92
C MET A 200 -6.43 4.46 -4.82
N ASP A 201 -6.95 3.23 -4.86
CA ASP A 201 -8.39 2.98 -4.76
C ASP A 201 -8.89 3.26 -3.34
N ALA A 202 -8.19 2.75 -2.32
CA ALA A 202 -8.56 2.94 -0.93
C ALA A 202 -8.60 4.42 -0.54
N VAL A 203 -7.60 5.19 -0.97
CA VAL A 203 -7.54 6.63 -0.70
C VAL A 203 -8.64 7.39 -1.43
N GLN A 204 -8.92 7.07 -2.71
CA GLN A 204 -10.03 7.71 -3.43
C GLN A 204 -11.38 7.36 -2.80
N ASN A 205 -11.60 6.11 -2.39
CA ASN A 205 -12.82 5.71 -1.69
C ASN A 205 -13.02 6.52 -0.40
N ALA A 206 -11.96 6.71 0.39
CA ALA A 206 -12.01 7.47 1.63
C ALA A 206 -12.23 8.98 1.42
N ARG A 207 -11.94 9.50 0.22
CA ARG A 207 -12.22 10.88 -0.16
C ARG A 207 -13.69 11.17 -0.46
N THR A 208 -14.50 10.13 -0.70
CA THR A 208 -15.91 10.29 -1.11
C THR A 208 -16.87 10.61 0.05
N PRO A 209 -16.70 10.11 1.29
CA PRO A 209 -17.56 10.50 2.41
C PRO A 209 -17.12 11.84 3.06
N TYR A 210 -17.57 12.09 4.28
CA TYR A 210 -17.33 13.36 5.00
C TYR A 210 -15.85 13.68 5.26
N ILE A 211 -14.94 12.70 5.20
CA ILE A 211 -13.50 12.94 5.30
C ILE A 211 -13.05 13.88 4.17
N GLY A 212 -13.63 13.70 2.98
CA GLY A 212 -13.32 14.51 1.81
C GLY A 212 -11.85 14.37 1.39
N ASP A 213 -11.36 15.36 0.66
CA ASP A 213 -9.97 15.36 0.17
C ASP A 213 -8.98 15.81 1.26
N ASN A 214 -9.03 15.15 2.42
CA ASN A 214 -8.19 15.41 3.59
C ASN A 214 -7.40 14.17 4.03
N MET A 215 -6.95 13.38 3.07
CA MET A 215 -6.19 12.17 3.33
C MET A 215 -4.67 12.40 3.41
N THR A 216 -4.21 13.59 3.07
CA THR A 216 -2.79 13.93 3.05
C THR A 216 -2.44 15.00 4.07
N ARG A 217 -1.18 15.00 4.56
CA ARG A 217 -0.64 16.02 5.47
C ARG A 217 -0.06 17.23 4.75
N ASP A 218 0.36 17.07 3.50
CA ASP A 218 1.06 18.10 2.73
C ASP A 218 0.60 18.18 1.26
N GLY A 219 -0.49 17.48 0.92
CA GLY A 219 -0.98 17.33 -0.44
C GLY A 219 -0.40 16.12 -1.18
N TRP A 220 0.65 15.48 -0.66
CA TRP A 220 1.39 14.39 -1.31
C TRP A 220 1.50 13.14 -0.43
N HIS A 221 1.98 13.28 0.80
CA HIS A 221 2.10 12.21 1.78
C HIS A 221 0.81 12.05 2.58
N LEU A 222 0.50 10.84 2.99
CA LEU A 222 -0.67 10.55 3.83
C LEU A 222 -0.58 11.27 5.18
N ASN A 223 -1.73 11.71 5.71
CA ASN A 223 -1.77 12.19 7.08
C ASN A 223 -1.55 11.02 8.08
N TYR A 224 -1.21 11.36 9.31
CA TYR A 224 -0.86 10.41 10.36
C TYR A 224 -2.08 9.76 11.05
N THR A 225 -3.28 10.05 10.59
CA THR A 225 -4.54 9.53 11.11
C THR A 225 -5.27 8.74 10.03
N THR A 226 -6.29 9.32 9.40
CA THR A 226 -7.14 8.66 8.41
C THR A 226 -6.36 8.13 7.20
N GLY A 227 -5.34 8.85 6.73
CA GLY A 227 -4.55 8.46 5.56
C GLY A 227 -3.76 7.17 5.78
N ARG A 228 -2.87 7.17 6.76
CA ARG A 228 -2.05 5.99 7.10
C ARG A 228 -2.93 4.82 7.56
N TYR A 229 -3.99 5.09 8.30
CA TYR A 229 -4.90 4.04 8.76
C TYR A 229 -5.63 3.35 7.60
N THR A 230 -6.19 4.10 6.66
CA THR A 230 -6.88 3.55 5.50
C THR A 230 -5.98 2.64 4.68
N VAL A 231 -4.75 3.08 4.39
CA VAL A 231 -3.80 2.27 3.63
C VAL A 231 -3.29 1.08 4.44
N GLY A 232 -3.06 1.24 5.74
CA GLY A 232 -2.77 0.12 6.63
C GLY A 232 -3.88 -0.93 6.63
N CYS A 233 -5.14 -0.52 6.68
CA CYS A 233 -6.31 -1.40 6.56
C CYS A 233 -6.31 -2.19 5.24
N LEU A 234 -5.97 -1.55 4.12
CA LEU A 234 -5.84 -2.21 2.83
C LEU A 234 -4.77 -3.30 2.86
N TRP A 235 -3.60 -2.99 3.34
CA TRP A 235 -2.50 -3.95 3.44
C TRP A 235 -2.87 -5.13 4.33
N TYR A 236 -3.47 -4.87 5.49
CA TYR A 236 -3.96 -5.91 6.39
C TYR A 236 -4.92 -6.87 5.68
N GLU A 237 -5.96 -6.35 5.04
CA GLU A 237 -6.95 -7.18 4.36
C GLU A 237 -6.36 -8.01 3.22
N LYS A 238 -5.54 -7.39 2.38
CA LYS A 238 -4.86 -8.08 1.27
C LYS A 238 -3.95 -9.22 1.75
N ILE A 239 -3.21 -9.02 2.83
CA ILE A 239 -2.30 -10.01 3.39
C ILE A 239 -3.06 -11.12 4.11
N MET A 240 -4.05 -10.77 4.92
CA MET A 240 -4.82 -11.75 5.70
C MET A 240 -5.84 -12.52 4.86
N GLY A 241 -6.25 -11.98 3.72
CA GLY A 241 -7.29 -12.58 2.88
C GLY A 241 -8.69 -12.51 3.49
N LYS A 242 -8.91 -11.64 4.46
CA LYS A 242 -10.21 -11.44 5.13
C LYS A 242 -10.49 -9.97 5.39
N SER A 243 -11.76 -9.60 5.46
CA SER A 243 -12.19 -8.21 5.64
C SER A 243 -11.57 -7.56 6.87
N VAL A 244 -11.08 -6.33 6.71
CA VAL A 244 -10.61 -5.49 7.81
C VAL A 244 -11.75 -4.85 8.58
N VAL A 245 -12.96 -4.83 8.01
CA VAL A 245 -14.14 -4.23 8.65
C VAL A 245 -14.46 -4.96 9.94
N GLY A 246 -14.48 -4.22 11.04
CA GLY A 246 -14.68 -4.76 12.39
C GLY A 246 -13.39 -5.02 13.17
N ASN A 247 -12.21 -4.82 12.56
CA ASN A 247 -10.97 -4.84 13.34
C ASN A 247 -11.02 -3.78 14.44
N SER A 248 -10.69 -4.15 15.67
CA SER A 248 -10.83 -3.29 16.84
C SER A 248 -9.77 -2.20 16.96
N TYR A 249 -8.66 -2.32 16.21
CA TYR A 249 -7.59 -1.33 16.23
C TYR A 249 -8.00 -0.05 15.52
N ARG A 250 -7.69 1.08 16.11
CA ARG A 250 -7.78 2.40 15.50
C ARG A 250 -6.74 3.34 16.10
N PRO A 251 -6.29 4.36 15.35
CA PRO A 251 -5.40 5.38 15.89
C PRO A 251 -5.99 6.08 17.12
N ALA A 252 -5.12 6.51 18.04
CA ALA A 252 -5.54 7.28 19.20
C ALA A 252 -6.34 8.53 18.78
N GLY A 253 -7.47 8.76 19.45
CA GLY A 253 -8.36 9.89 19.16
C GLY A 253 -9.29 9.72 17.95
N MET A 254 -9.16 8.65 17.17
CA MET A 254 -10.08 8.37 16.09
C MET A 254 -11.38 7.75 16.62
N SER A 255 -12.53 8.27 16.17
CA SER A 255 -13.83 7.69 16.52
C SER A 255 -14.05 6.34 15.84
N GLU A 256 -14.89 5.49 16.44
CA GLU A 256 -15.30 4.22 15.80
C GLU A 256 -15.95 4.44 14.44
N THR A 257 -16.72 5.50 14.29
CA THR A 257 -17.38 5.86 13.04
C THR A 257 -16.36 6.16 11.94
N THR A 258 -15.35 6.97 12.24
CA THR A 258 -14.29 7.29 11.26
C THR A 258 -13.43 6.06 10.96
N ALA A 259 -13.09 5.26 11.97
CA ALA A 259 -12.36 4.01 11.76
C ALA A 259 -13.12 3.07 10.83
N LYS A 260 -14.43 2.93 11.00
CA LYS A 260 -15.26 2.10 10.13
C LYS A 260 -15.31 2.62 8.69
N VAL A 261 -15.34 3.93 8.50
CA VAL A 261 -15.28 4.55 7.15
C VAL A 261 -13.96 4.21 6.48
N CYS A 262 -12.84 4.36 7.17
CA CYS A 262 -11.52 4.01 6.63
C CYS A 262 -11.39 2.50 6.32
N GLN A 263 -11.88 1.65 7.20
CA GLN A 263 -11.92 0.19 7.00
C GLN A 263 -12.78 -0.16 5.78
N THR A 264 -13.94 0.46 5.63
CA THR A 264 -14.84 0.22 4.50
C THR A 264 -14.20 0.68 3.19
N ALA A 265 -13.52 1.83 3.19
CA ALA A 265 -12.79 2.32 2.02
C ALA A 265 -11.71 1.33 1.55
N ALA A 266 -10.98 0.75 2.48
CA ALA A 266 -10.00 -0.29 2.20
C ALA A 266 -10.64 -1.59 1.71
N HIS A 267 -11.71 -2.03 2.35
CA HIS A 267 -12.46 -3.23 1.95
C HIS A 267 -13.01 -3.11 0.53
N GLU A 268 -13.65 -2.01 0.21
CA GLU A 268 -14.18 -1.76 -1.14
C GLU A 268 -13.07 -1.72 -2.20
N ALA A 269 -11.88 -1.24 -1.86
CA ALA A 269 -10.73 -1.30 -2.76
C ALA A 269 -10.29 -2.76 -3.04
N CYS A 270 -10.41 -3.65 -2.06
CA CYS A 270 -10.15 -5.07 -2.25
C CYS A 270 -11.20 -5.74 -3.13
N GLU A 271 -12.47 -5.41 -2.93
CA GLU A 271 -13.59 -6.01 -3.68
C GLU A 271 -13.73 -5.44 -5.10
N HIS A 272 -13.42 -4.16 -5.27
CA HIS A 272 -13.62 -3.43 -6.54
C HIS A 272 -12.34 -2.66 -6.93
N PRO A 273 -11.25 -3.37 -7.32
CA PRO A 273 -10.02 -2.71 -7.74
C PRO A 273 -10.22 -1.90 -9.04
N TYR A 274 -9.43 -0.85 -9.20
CA TYR A 274 -9.46 0.08 -10.33
C TYR A 274 -10.78 0.84 -10.47
N ALA A 275 -11.50 1.01 -9.39
CA ALA A 275 -12.75 1.75 -9.32
C ALA A 275 -12.81 2.58 -8.05
N ILE A 276 -13.57 3.66 -8.10
CA ILE A 276 -13.86 4.50 -6.93
C ILE A 276 -15.25 4.12 -6.43
N THR A 277 -15.32 3.62 -5.20
CA THR A 277 -16.59 3.32 -4.52
C THR A 277 -17.04 4.56 -3.75
N ASP A 278 -18.23 5.05 -4.05
CA ASP A 278 -18.83 6.19 -3.36
C ASP A 278 -19.39 5.76 -1.99
N LEU A 279 -18.77 6.25 -0.92
CA LEU A 279 -19.15 5.98 0.46
C LEU A 279 -20.01 7.09 1.09
N SER A 280 -20.41 8.11 0.33
CA SER A 280 -21.22 9.23 0.82
C SER A 280 -22.60 8.79 1.35
N TYR A 281 -23.15 7.69 0.83
CA TYR A 281 -24.41 7.10 1.27
C TYR A 281 -24.37 6.51 2.68
N GLU A 282 -23.24 6.04 3.16
CA GLU A 282 -23.11 5.49 4.51
C GLU A 282 -23.38 6.55 5.60
N ALA A 283 -22.99 7.79 5.35
CA ALA A 283 -23.27 8.91 6.24
C ALA A 283 -24.75 9.31 6.26
N CYS A 284 -25.46 9.21 5.12
CA CYS A 284 -26.89 9.53 5.01
C CYS A 284 -27.78 8.51 5.71
N ARG A 285 -27.50 7.21 5.56
CA ARG A 285 -28.29 6.15 6.21
C ARG A 285 -28.29 6.23 7.73
N ARG A 286 -27.23 6.79 8.35
CA ARG A 286 -27.15 6.96 9.79
C ARG A 286 -27.91 8.19 10.31
N ARG A 287 -28.03 9.26 9.52
CA ARG A 287 -28.88 10.41 9.87
C ARG A 287 -30.35 10.03 9.87
N GLN A 288 -30.79 9.19 8.92
CA GLN A 288 -32.19 8.73 8.83
C GLN A 288 -32.58 7.71 9.91
N ARG A 289 -31.63 7.02 10.57
CA ARG A 289 -31.91 6.09 11.68
C ARG A 289 -31.90 6.78 13.05
N ARG A 290 -31.56 8.08 13.13
CA ARG A 290 -31.58 8.89 14.35
C ARG A 290 -32.72 9.91 14.39
N CYS A 291 -33.57 9.97 13.38
CA CYS A 291 -34.87 10.61 13.33
C CYS A 291 -35.97 9.53 13.36
#